data_30e34bfaafd3ae148b830f8d62338c5e
#
_entry.id   30e34bfaafd3ae148b830f8d62338c5e
#
_cell.length_a   1.000
_cell.length_b   1.000
_cell.length_c   1.000
_cell.angle_alpha   90.00
_cell.angle_beta   90.00
_cell.angle_gamma   90.00
#
_symmetry.space_group_name_H-M   'P 1'
#
loop_
_entity.id
_entity.type
_entity.pdbx_description
1 polymer ?
#
loop_
_entity_poly.entity_id
_entity_poly.type
_entity_poly.pdbx_seq_one_letter_code
_entity_poly.pdbx_strand_id
1 'polypeptide(L)'
;MKMDEVKSLVATEVGVTDWFPVTQDRIDTFAQATEDPQWIHCDPIRAEAESPYGTTIAHGFLTLSMISYLSRNILSVENVRLRINYGLNKVRFPNAVRSGANIRGRFVLEQVNDIARGIETVFGVTIEVEGSTKPCCVAEWIVRHYR
;
A
#
# COMPACT_ATOMS: atom_id res chain seq x y z
N MET A 1 10.06 11.94 16.02
CA MET A 1 8.94 11.93 17.02
C MET A 1 9.15 10.78 17.98
N LYS A 2 8.99 10.98 19.26
CA LYS A 2 9.09 9.91 20.27
C LYS A 2 7.87 8.99 20.22
N MET A 3 8.03 7.72 20.62
CA MET A 3 6.92 6.75 20.62
C MET A 3 5.69 7.23 21.40
N ASP A 4 5.90 7.90 22.54
CA ASP A 4 4.78 8.39 23.36
C ASP A 4 3.99 9.53 22.69
N GLU A 5 4.66 10.30 21.83
CA GLU A 5 4.04 11.40 21.06
C GLU A 5 3.16 10.89 19.92
N VAL A 6 3.40 9.67 19.42
CA VAL A 6 2.63 9.09 18.32
C VAL A 6 1.14 8.97 18.68
N LYS A 7 0.83 8.71 19.93
CA LYS A 7 -0.56 8.60 20.43
C LYS A 7 -1.40 9.86 20.20
N SER A 8 -0.74 11.03 20.20
CA SER A 8 -1.44 12.31 19.97
C SER A 8 -1.94 12.48 18.54
N LEU A 9 -1.47 11.66 17.59
CA LEU A 9 -1.86 11.69 16.19
C LEU A 9 -3.02 10.76 15.85
N VAL A 10 -3.56 10.02 16.83
CA VAL A 10 -4.70 9.13 16.62
C VAL A 10 -5.89 9.92 16.07
N ALA A 11 -6.60 9.32 15.11
CA ALA A 11 -7.71 9.89 14.36
C ALA A 11 -7.32 11.06 13.43
N THR A 12 -6.02 11.22 13.09
CA THR A 12 -5.55 12.22 12.14
C THR A 12 -4.96 11.60 10.88
N GLU A 13 -5.07 12.31 9.76
CA GLU A 13 -4.31 12.01 8.55
C GLU A 13 -2.84 12.38 8.81
N VAL A 14 -1.97 11.37 8.83
CA VAL A 14 -0.55 11.56 9.11
C VAL A 14 0.27 11.80 7.85
N GLY A 15 -0.31 11.60 6.68
CA GLY A 15 0.32 11.97 5.42
C GLY A 15 -0.34 11.40 4.18
N VAL A 16 -0.02 12.05 3.07
CA VAL A 16 -0.33 11.64 1.70
C VAL A 16 0.97 11.64 0.92
N THR A 17 1.22 10.59 0.15
CA THR A 17 2.46 10.46 -0.62
C THR A 17 2.40 11.22 -1.95
N ASP A 18 3.55 11.37 -2.60
CA ASP A 18 3.60 11.70 -4.00
C ASP A 18 3.05 10.57 -4.87
N TRP A 19 2.73 10.89 -6.12
CA TRP A 19 2.33 9.91 -7.11
C TRP A 19 3.51 9.00 -7.48
N PHE A 20 3.22 7.69 -7.60
CA PHE A 20 4.19 6.65 -7.91
C PHE A 20 3.72 5.85 -9.13
N PRO A 21 4.55 5.71 -10.20
CA PRO A 21 4.17 4.99 -11.40
C PRO A 21 4.20 3.47 -11.18
N VAL A 22 3.14 2.78 -11.58
CA VAL A 22 3.07 1.32 -11.62
C VAL A 22 3.31 0.86 -13.05
N THR A 23 4.57 0.61 -13.37
CA THR A 23 5.02 0.23 -14.72
C THR A 23 4.75 -1.24 -15.01
N GLN A 24 4.69 -1.60 -16.30
CA GLN A 24 4.61 -3.01 -16.73
C GLN A 24 5.81 -3.82 -16.21
N ASP A 25 7.02 -3.26 -16.22
CA ASP A 25 8.22 -3.94 -15.70
C ASP A 25 8.07 -4.31 -14.22
N ARG A 26 7.45 -3.44 -13.42
CA ARG A 26 7.16 -3.74 -12.01
C ARG A 26 6.13 -4.84 -11.86
N ILE A 27 5.10 -4.82 -12.68
CA ILE A 27 4.07 -5.87 -12.69
C ILE A 27 4.69 -7.22 -13.07
N ASP A 28 5.50 -7.26 -14.12
CA ASP A 28 6.19 -8.48 -14.56
C ASP A 28 7.15 -9.02 -13.52
N THR A 29 7.89 -8.13 -12.85
CA THR A 29 8.80 -8.51 -11.75
C THR A 29 8.03 -9.10 -10.56
N PHE A 30 6.91 -8.52 -10.19
CA PHE A 30 6.04 -9.06 -9.15
C PHE A 30 5.47 -10.41 -9.52
N ALA A 31 5.02 -10.58 -10.77
CA ALA A 31 4.52 -11.85 -11.29
C ALA A 31 5.57 -12.96 -11.21
N GLN A 32 6.82 -12.67 -11.55
CA GLN A 32 7.93 -13.60 -11.41
C GLN A 32 8.22 -13.96 -9.95
N ALA A 33 8.28 -12.95 -9.08
CA ALA A 33 8.58 -13.17 -7.67
C ALA A 33 7.53 -14.01 -6.93
N THR A 34 6.27 -13.93 -7.36
CA THR A 34 5.14 -14.59 -6.70
C THR A 34 4.56 -15.78 -7.48
N GLU A 35 5.15 -16.12 -8.64
CA GLU A 35 4.65 -17.19 -9.53
C GLU A 35 3.18 -16.98 -9.96
N ASP A 36 2.80 -15.72 -10.22
CA ASP A 36 1.47 -15.35 -10.70
C ASP A 36 1.55 -14.61 -12.05
N PRO A 37 1.87 -15.32 -13.17
CA PRO A 37 2.02 -14.72 -14.49
C PRO A 37 0.73 -14.73 -15.31
N GLN A 38 -0.42 -14.57 -14.67
CA GLN A 38 -1.70 -14.54 -15.37
C GLN A 38 -1.69 -13.50 -16.49
N TRP A 39 -2.26 -13.83 -17.64
CA TRP A 39 -2.23 -13.02 -18.85
C TRP A 39 -2.78 -11.59 -18.65
N ILE A 40 -3.76 -11.42 -17.79
CA ILE A 40 -4.35 -10.12 -17.46
C ILE A 40 -3.32 -9.13 -16.89
N HIS A 41 -2.21 -9.63 -16.35
CA HIS A 41 -1.12 -8.83 -15.81
C HIS A 41 0.08 -8.74 -16.74
N CYS A 42 0.40 -9.81 -17.46
CA CYS A 42 1.69 -10.00 -18.14
C CYS A 42 1.65 -10.05 -19.65
N ASP A 43 0.47 -10.10 -20.29
CA ASP A 43 0.34 -10.17 -21.73
C ASP A 43 -0.39 -8.93 -22.29
N PRO A 44 0.35 -7.84 -22.62
CA PRO A 44 -0.26 -6.60 -23.11
C PRO A 44 -1.06 -6.77 -24.39
N ILE A 45 -0.62 -7.63 -25.32
CA ILE A 45 -1.30 -7.86 -26.61
C ILE A 45 -2.65 -8.52 -26.37
N ARG A 46 -2.66 -9.58 -25.58
CA ARG A 46 -3.90 -10.27 -25.23
C ARG A 46 -4.82 -9.40 -24.40
N ALA A 47 -4.28 -8.65 -23.44
CA ALA A 47 -5.06 -7.76 -22.60
C ALA A 47 -5.73 -6.63 -23.38
N GLU A 48 -5.08 -6.06 -24.38
CA GLU A 48 -5.68 -5.07 -25.28
C GLU A 48 -6.91 -5.62 -25.99
N ALA A 49 -6.83 -6.87 -26.44
CA ALA A 49 -7.92 -7.52 -27.21
C ALA A 49 -9.04 -8.08 -26.32
N GLU A 50 -8.72 -8.66 -25.18
CA GLU A 50 -9.64 -9.50 -24.40
C GLU A 50 -9.94 -8.98 -23.01
N SER A 51 -9.11 -8.09 -22.43
CA SER A 51 -9.33 -7.59 -21.08
C SER A 51 -10.48 -6.59 -21.02
N PRO A 52 -11.35 -6.65 -20.01
CA PRO A 52 -12.38 -5.63 -19.80
C PRO A 52 -11.81 -4.24 -19.50
N TYR A 53 -10.51 -4.16 -19.17
CA TYR A 53 -9.80 -2.91 -18.91
C TYR A 53 -9.10 -2.33 -20.16
N GLY A 54 -9.04 -3.09 -21.27
CA GLY A 54 -8.37 -2.68 -22.51
C GLY A 54 -6.84 -2.63 -22.42
N THR A 55 -6.26 -3.07 -21.34
CA THR A 55 -4.81 -3.13 -21.08
C THR A 55 -4.53 -4.11 -19.94
N THR A 56 -3.25 -4.40 -19.70
CA THR A 56 -2.84 -5.12 -18.49
C THR A 56 -3.09 -4.28 -17.24
N ILE A 57 -3.31 -4.97 -16.13
CA ILE A 57 -3.51 -4.37 -14.81
C ILE A 57 -2.52 -4.94 -13.79
N ALA A 58 -2.21 -4.16 -12.77
CA ALA A 58 -1.42 -4.63 -11.64
C ALA A 58 -2.21 -5.65 -10.81
N HIS A 59 -1.47 -6.59 -10.20
CA HIS A 59 -2.02 -7.46 -9.16
C HIS A 59 -2.50 -6.60 -7.99
N GLY A 60 -3.65 -6.92 -7.42
CA GLY A 60 -4.08 -6.28 -6.16
C GLY A 60 -3.03 -6.46 -5.06
N PHE A 61 -2.40 -7.63 -4.97
CA PHE A 61 -1.33 -7.90 -4.02
C PHE A 61 -0.06 -7.08 -4.26
N LEU A 62 0.25 -6.69 -5.49
CA LEU A 62 1.32 -5.73 -5.77
C LEU A 62 1.00 -4.38 -5.14
N THR A 63 -0.20 -3.86 -5.40
CA THR A 63 -0.65 -2.58 -4.85
C THR A 63 -0.63 -2.60 -3.32
N LEU A 64 -1.12 -3.67 -2.69
CA LEU A 64 -1.05 -3.87 -1.25
C LEU A 64 0.39 -3.85 -0.74
N SER A 65 1.29 -4.56 -1.41
CA SER A 65 2.72 -4.62 -1.03
C SER A 65 3.41 -3.27 -1.10
N MET A 66 2.96 -2.35 -1.97
CA MET A 66 3.49 -1.00 -2.10
C MET A 66 3.24 -0.12 -0.87
N ILE A 67 2.32 -0.48 0.01
CA ILE A 67 2.04 0.26 1.26
C ILE A 67 3.33 0.50 2.06
N SER A 68 4.17 -0.51 2.21
CA SER A 68 5.45 -0.39 2.93
C SER A 68 6.37 0.67 2.31
N TYR A 69 6.48 0.68 1.00
CA TYR A 69 7.28 1.67 0.29
C TYR A 69 6.69 3.07 0.44
N LEU A 70 5.41 3.23 0.16
CA LEU A 70 4.70 4.50 0.19
C LEU A 70 4.74 5.14 1.60
N SER A 71 4.70 4.32 2.65
CA SER A 71 4.69 4.81 4.03
C SER A 71 6.04 5.25 4.59
N ARG A 72 7.15 5.13 3.85
CA ARG A 72 8.51 5.36 4.38
C ARG A 72 8.69 6.69 5.08
N ASN A 73 8.10 7.75 4.54
CA ASN A 73 8.29 9.12 5.00
C ASN A 73 7.04 9.68 5.68
N ILE A 74 6.03 8.83 5.95
CA ILE A 74 4.75 9.28 6.51
C ILE A 74 4.86 9.51 8.02
N LEU A 75 5.48 8.57 8.74
CA LEU A 75 5.66 8.66 10.17
C LEU A 75 7.06 8.17 10.55
N SER A 76 7.88 9.08 11.05
CA SER A 76 9.22 8.76 11.56
C SER A 76 9.18 8.70 13.08
N VAL A 77 9.40 7.51 13.64
CA VAL A 77 9.46 7.26 15.08
C VAL A 77 10.90 7.03 15.49
N GLU A 78 11.35 7.79 16.49
CA GLU A 78 12.72 7.73 16.98
C GLU A 78 12.99 6.43 17.77
N ASN A 79 14.26 6.01 17.78
CA ASN A 79 14.74 4.85 18.53
C ASN A 79 14.03 3.52 18.17
N VAL A 80 13.54 3.40 16.95
CA VAL A 80 13.01 2.15 16.38
C VAL A 80 14.14 1.39 15.72
N ARG A 81 14.43 0.20 16.25
CA ARG A 81 15.41 -0.74 15.67
C ARG A 81 14.81 -1.66 14.63
N LEU A 82 13.53 -1.97 14.80
CA LEU A 82 12.83 -2.93 13.96
C LEU A 82 11.39 -2.50 13.75
N ARG A 83 10.97 -2.48 12.47
CA ARG A 83 9.59 -2.25 12.06
C ARG A 83 9.08 -3.50 11.35
N ILE A 84 7.97 -4.05 11.82
CA ILE A 84 7.39 -5.29 11.32
C ILE A 84 6.01 -5.02 10.71
N ASN A 85 5.78 -5.46 9.48
CA ASN A 85 4.45 -5.61 8.93
C ASN A 85 3.77 -6.78 9.66
N TYR A 86 2.94 -6.45 10.65
CA TYR A 86 2.36 -7.48 11.51
C TYR A 86 1.13 -8.13 10.89
N GLY A 87 0.32 -7.35 10.20
CA GLY A 87 -0.90 -7.87 9.58
C GLY A 87 -1.80 -6.79 9.01
N LEU A 88 -2.95 -7.26 8.58
CA LEU A 88 -4.02 -6.48 7.98
C LEU A 88 -5.36 -6.98 8.53
N ASN A 89 -6.27 -6.09 8.90
CA ASN A 89 -7.60 -6.50 9.35
C ASN A 89 -8.59 -6.60 8.20
N LYS A 90 -8.64 -5.56 7.36
CA LYS A 90 -9.55 -5.50 6.21
C LYS A 90 -8.77 -5.09 4.99
N VAL A 91 -8.99 -5.77 3.87
CA VAL A 91 -8.39 -5.44 2.58
C VAL A 91 -9.45 -5.56 1.50
N ARG A 92 -9.55 -4.53 0.65
CA ARG A 92 -10.39 -4.56 -0.55
C ARG A 92 -9.68 -3.87 -1.70
N PHE A 93 -9.91 -4.37 -2.90
CA PHE A 93 -9.39 -3.83 -4.15
C PHE A 93 -10.56 -3.36 -5.04
N PRO A 94 -11.16 -2.20 -4.75
CA PRO A 94 -12.39 -1.78 -5.42
C PRO A 94 -12.21 -1.30 -6.85
N ASN A 95 -10.98 -1.01 -7.27
CA ASN A 95 -10.65 -0.54 -8.60
C ASN A 95 -9.34 -1.15 -9.09
N ALA A 96 -9.23 -1.38 -10.40
CA ALA A 96 -8.01 -1.87 -11.02
C ALA A 96 -6.98 -0.75 -11.20
N VAL A 97 -5.69 -1.11 -11.16
CA VAL A 97 -4.58 -0.23 -11.55
C VAL A 97 -4.08 -0.65 -12.92
N ARG A 98 -4.36 0.14 -13.94
CA ARG A 98 -3.86 -0.10 -15.30
C ARG A 98 -2.34 0.06 -15.34
N SER A 99 -1.67 -0.76 -16.14
CA SER A 99 -0.24 -0.61 -16.38
C SER A 99 0.11 0.82 -16.80
N GLY A 100 1.10 1.42 -16.15
CA GLY A 100 1.52 2.80 -16.37
C GLY A 100 0.74 3.85 -15.56
N ALA A 101 -0.31 3.48 -14.84
CA ALA A 101 -1.03 4.40 -13.96
C ALA A 101 -0.21 4.80 -12.75
N ASN A 102 -0.47 5.99 -12.21
CA ASN A 102 0.15 6.48 -10.98
C ASN A 102 -0.76 6.22 -9.78
N ILE A 103 -0.16 5.80 -8.68
CA ILE A 103 -0.84 5.59 -7.40
C ILE A 103 -0.21 6.44 -6.31
N ARG A 104 -0.95 6.75 -5.25
CA ARG A 104 -0.42 7.36 -4.02
C ARG A 104 -1.15 6.79 -2.79
N GLY A 105 -0.46 6.82 -1.66
CA GLY A 105 -1.00 6.39 -0.38
C GLY A 105 -1.46 7.55 0.48
N ARG A 106 -2.64 7.41 1.06
CA ARG A 106 -3.19 8.28 2.10
C ARG A 106 -3.28 7.48 3.39
N PHE A 107 -2.73 8.02 4.48
CA PHE A 107 -2.57 7.30 5.74
C PHE A 107 -3.23 8.07 6.88
N VAL A 108 -4.17 7.42 7.57
CA VAL A 108 -4.79 7.89 8.81
C VAL A 108 -4.32 6.98 9.94
N LEU A 109 -3.79 7.55 11.01
CA LEU A 109 -3.43 6.77 12.19
C LEU A 109 -4.69 6.52 13.02
N GLU A 110 -5.16 5.29 13.06
CA GLU A 110 -6.42 4.93 13.73
C GLU A 110 -6.22 4.51 15.18
N GLN A 111 -5.14 3.76 15.47
CA GLN A 111 -4.87 3.26 16.81
C GLN A 111 -3.37 3.19 17.10
N VAL A 112 -3.03 3.36 18.37
CA VAL A 112 -1.68 3.10 18.92
C VAL A 112 -1.83 2.32 20.21
N ASN A 113 -1.24 1.14 20.26
CA ASN A 113 -1.26 0.26 21.42
C ASN A 113 0.15 0.04 21.96
N ASP A 114 0.32 0.03 23.27
CA ASP A 114 1.59 -0.36 23.86
C ASP A 114 1.76 -1.88 23.77
N ILE A 115 2.96 -2.30 23.38
CA ILE A 115 3.37 -3.71 23.35
C ILE A 115 4.70 -3.87 24.06
N ALA A 116 5.08 -5.11 24.36
CA ALA A 116 6.39 -5.37 24.97
C ALA A 116 7.51 -4.82 24.05
N ARG A 117 8.32 -3.91 24.58
CA ARG A 117 9.45 -3.24 23.92
C ARG A 117 9.08 -2.33 22.72
N GLY A 118 7.86 -1.81 22.66
CA GLY A 118 7.50 -0.95 21.55
C GLY A 118 6.06 -0.52 21.53
N ILE A 119 5.62 -0.16 20.32
CA ILE A 119 4.22 0.18 20.05
C ILE A 119 3.72 -0.57 18.81
N GLU A 120 2.42 -0.81 18.79
CA GLU A 120 1.68 -1.26 17.62
C GLU A 120 0.81 -0.12 17.12
N THR A 121 0.89 0.16 15.82
CA THR A 121 0.09 1.18 15.15
C THR A 121 -0.85 0.52 14.16
N VAL A 122 -2.09 1.02 14.09
CA VAL A 122 -3.05 0.64 13.05
C VAL A 122 -3.31 1.86 12.18
N PHE A 123 -3.07 1.70 10.89
CA PHE A 123 -3.31 2.73 9.89
C PHE A 123 -4.49 2.35 9.01
N GLY A 124 -5.43 3.27 8.84
CA GLY A 124 -6.36 3.28 7.71
C GLY A 124 -5.60 3.75 6.47
N VAL A 125 -5.46 2.87 5.49
CA VAL A 125 -4.71 3.15 4.27
C VAL A 125 -5.66 3.15 3.08
N THR A 126 -5.61 4.23 2.30
CA THR A 126 -6.30 4.34 1.02
C THR A 126 -5.25 4.55 -0.06
N ILE A 127 -5.20 3.65 -1.05
CA ILE A 127 -4.36 3.84 -2.23
C ILE A 127 -5.23 4.39 -3.35
N GLU A 128 -4.91 5.60 -3.76
CA GLU A 128 -5.60 6.32 -4.82
C GLU A 128 -4.93 6.08 -6.18
N VAL A 129 -5.71 6.14 -7.24
CA VAL A 129 -5.24 6.12 -8.63
C VAL A 129 -5.45 7.50 -9.24
N GLU A 130 -4.41 8.07 -9.84
CA GLU A 130 -4.48 9.38 -10.49
C GLU A 130 -5.57 9.40 -11.56
N GLY A 131 -6.39 10.44 -11.52
CA GLY A 131 -7.53 10.61 -12.44
C GLY A 131 -8.77 9.77 -12.11
N SER A 132 -8.78 9.02 -11.01
CA SER A 132 -9.94 8.24 -10.54
C SER A 132 -10.39 8.71 -9.16
N THR A 133 -11.71 8.75 -8.95
CA THR A 133 -12.31 9.01 -7.63
C THR A 133 -12.41 7.75 -6.78
N LYS A 134 -12.29 6.57 -7.41
CA LYS A 134 -12.39 5.27 -6.73
C LYS A 134 -11.00 4.76 -6.39
N PRO A 135 -10.70 4.46 -5.10
CA PRO A 135 -9.40 3.92 -4.71
C PRO A 135 -9.19 2.50 -5.25
N CYS A 136 -7.92 2.14 -5.47
CA CYS A 136 -7.55 0.79 -5.91
C CYS A 136 -7.29 -0.18 -4.76
N CYS A 137 -7.04 0.34 -3.56
CA CYS A 137 -6.85 -0.48 -2.36
C CYS A 137 -7.30 0.30 -1.13
N VAL A 138 -8.03 -0.36 -0.25
CA VAL A 138 -8.37 0.13 1.09
C VAL A 138 -8.03 -0.96 2.08
N ALA A 139 -7.26 -0.63 3.12
CA ALA A 139 -6.80 -1.60 4.11
C ALA A 139 -6.67 -0.99 5.50
N GLU A 140 -6.86 -1.79 6.52
CA GLU A 140 -6.37 -1.52 7.88
C GLU A 140 -5.04 -2.25 8.04
N TRP A 141 -3.96 -1.49 8.18
CA TRP A 141 -2.60 -2.00 8.21
C TRP A 141 -1.99 -1.90 9.60
N ILE A 142 -1.52 -3.03 10.14
CA ILE A 142 -0.97 -3.14 11.48
C ILE A 142 0.56 -3.22 11.40
N VAL A 143 1.23 -2.30 12.07
CA VAL A 143 2.69 -2.22 12.11
C VAL A 143 3.17 -2.23 13.55
N ARG A 144 4.17 -3.04 13.85
CA ARG A 144 4.86 -3.05 15.14
C ARG A 144 6.21 -2.37 15.05
N HIS A 145 6.47 -1.48 15.98
CA HIS A 145 7.70 -0.72 16.11
C HIS A 145 8.40 -1.13 17.41
N TYR A 146 9.57 -1.74 17.30
CA TYR A 146 10.35 -2.21 18.45
C TYR A 146 11.56 -1.33 18.70
N ARG A 147 11.87 -1.13 20.00
CA ARG A 147 13.07 -0.41 20.48
C ARG A 147 14.32 -1.26 20.38
#